data_ee520fda3840f59a807349caf3f0b5d7
#
_entry.id   ee520fda3840f59a807349caf3f0b5d7
#
_cell.length_a   1.000
_cell.length_b   1.000
_cell.length_c   1.000
_cell.angle_alpha   90.00
_cell.angle_beta   90.00
_cell.angle_gamma   90.00
#
_symmetry.space_group_name_H-M   'P 1'
#
loop_
_entity.id
_entity.type
_entity.pdbx_description
1 polymer ?
#
loop_
_entity_poly.entity_id
_entity_poly.type
_entity_poly.pdbx_seq_one_letter_code
_entity_poly.pdbx_strand_id
1 'polypeptide(L)'
;MPNVPPKVPNGRFGEGQHQVGRTRIAAMRRHLPSGAVVPDYEFQEGPANLDAGDAPITTVRLSDLFTGPNRSVVISHLMYGRRQTNRCPMCTMWIDGYNGVAQHLARNVDFAIAAAADPSMLLQHARNRGWRNLRLLSCGSSKFKYDLRSEDAEGRQDPTISVFTRDRDGTLRHSYSAHPWMANDVKERGIDLLTAVYNVLDLTPQGRSDWYAKLAYDE
;
A
#
# COMPACT_ATOMS: atom_id res chain seq x y z
N MET A 1 -53.95 7.90 -3.10
CA MET A 1 -52.86 8.43 -2.25
C MET A 1 -51.62 7.65 -2.56
N PRO A 2 -50.50 8.27 -2.93
CA PRO A 2 -49.26 7.53 -3.20
C PRO A 2 -48.74 6.93 -1.92
N ASN A 3 -48.43 5.65 -1.96
CA ASN A 3 -47.89 4.87 -0.84
C ASN A 3 -46.42 5.31 -0.63
N VAL A 4 -46.17 6.19 0.36
CA VAL A 4 -44.84 6.59 0.75
C VAL A 4 -44.26 5.42 1.56
N PRO A 5 -43.12 4.80 1.11
CA PRO A 5 -42.54 3.72 1.87
C PRO A 5 -42.05 4.22 3.23
N PRO A 6 -42.13 3.38 4.29
CA PRO A 6 -41.71 3.77 5.64
C PRO A 6 -40.24 4.21 5.62
N LYS A 7 -39.94 5.34 6.27
CA LYS A 7 -38.54 5.78 6.47
C LYS A 7 -37.81 4.73 7.29
N VAL A 8 -36.78 4.10 6.70
CA VAL A 8 -35.88 3.23 7.43
C VAL A 8 -35.21 4.04 8.55
N PRO A 9 -35.27 3.60 9.82
CA PRO A 9 -34.57 4.27 10.90
C PRO A 9 -33.08 4.34 10.56
N ASN A 10 -32.49 5.53 10.52
CA ASN A 10 -31.05 5.67 10.42
C ASN A 10 -30.41 5.02 11.65
N GLY A 11 -29.76 3.88 11.46
CA GLY A 11 -28.99 3.19 12.49
C GLY A 11 -27.79 4.01 12.94
N ARG A 12 -28.00 4.99 13.81
CA ARG A 12 -26.95 5.84 14.39
C ARG A 12 -26.23 5.21 15.58
N PHE A 13 -26.36 3.91 15.79
CA PHE A 13 -25.73 3.24 16.91
C PHE A 13 -24.28 2.80 16.52
N GLY A 14 -23.28 3.44 17.14
CA GLY A 14 -21.87 3.08 17.03
C GLY A 14 -21.00 3.94 16.10
N GLU A 15 -21.56 4.65 15.13
CA GLU A 15 -20.78 5.47 14.17
C GLU A 15 -19.92 6.54 14.84
N GLY A 16 -20.42 7.19 15.89
CA GLY A 16 -19.69 8.23 16.61
C GLY A 16 -18.41 7.70 17.27
N GLN A 17 -18.46 6.55 17.91
CA GLN A 17 -17.30 5.96 18.59
C GLN A 17 -16.23 5.47 17.59
N HIS A 18 -16.65 4.88 16.49
CA HIS A 18 -15.75 4.44 15.43
C HIS A 18 -15.06 5.62 14.75
N GLN A 19 -15.79 6.69 14.46
CA GLN A 19 -15.24 7.92 13.90
C GLN A 19 -14.23 8.59 14.84
N VAL A 20 -14.57 8.67 16.13
CA VAL A 20 -13.66 9.21 17.18
C VAL A 20 -12.38 8.38 17.25
N GLY A 21 -12.48 7.04 17.20
CA GLY A 21 -11.32 6.15 17.19
C GLY A 21 -10.39 6.42 16.01
N ARG A 22 -10.92 6.49 14.79
CA ARG A 22 -10.13 6.78 13.57
C ARG A 22 -9.45 8.14 13.63
N THR A 23 -10.16 9.18 14.04
CA THR A 23 -9.63 10.54 14.17
C THR A 23 -8.51 10.59 15.22
N ARG A 24 -8.67 9.89 16.35
CA ARG A 24 -7.65 9.80 17.40
C ARG A 24 -6.37 9.11 16.90
N ILE A 25 -6.49 7.98 16.22
CA ILE A 25 -5.33 7.27 15.64
C ILE A 25 -4.61 8.15 14.62
N ALA A 26 -5.34 8.85 13.75
CA ALA A 26 -4.74 9.77 12.79
C ALA A 26 -4.01 10.95 13.48
N ALA A 27 -4.57 11.47 14.57
CA ALA A 27 -3.92 12.49 15.39
C ALA A 27 -2.64 11.95 16.04
N MET A 28 -2.68 10.77 16.65
CA MET A 28 -1.50 10.14 17.25
C MET A 28 -0.37 9.92 16.24
N ARG A 29 -0.69 9.49 15.01
CA ARG A 29 0.32 9.35 13.94
C ARG A 29 1.00 10.66 13.59
N ARG A 30 0.27 11.78 13.59
CA ARG A 30 0.84 13.12 13.34
C ARG A 30 1.77 13.62 14.45
N HIS A 31 1.66 13.04 15.65
CA HIS A 31 2.51 13.36 16.80
C HIS A 31 3.67 12.37 16.99
N LEU A 32 3.87 11.43 16.06
CA LEU A 32 5.05 10.59 16.08
C LEU A 32 6.31 11.46 15.93
N PRO A 33 7.42 11.07 16.58
CA PRO A 33 8.71 11.75 16.38
C PRO A 33 9.11 11.74 14.90
N SER A 34 9.98 12.67 14.52
CA SER A 34 10.67 12.59 13.23
C SER A 34 11.32 11.22 13.10
N GLY A 35 10.98 10.45 12.10
CA GLY A 35 11.41 9.08 11.95
C GLY A 35 12.93 8.90 11.85
N ALA A 36 13.40 7.65 11.85
CA ALA A 36 14.82 7.34 11.70
C ALA A 36 15.34 7.81 10.34
N VAL A 37 16.59 8.31 10.33
CA VAL A 37 17.31 8.60 9.08
C VAL A 37 17.52 7.28 8.32
N VAL A 38 17.26 7.31 7.02
CA VAL A 38 17.42 6.15 6.15
C VAL A 38 18.37 6.45 4.99
N PRO A 39 19.03 5.42 4.43
CA PRO A 39 19.78 5.56 3.19
C PRO A 39 18.90 6.02 2.03
N ASP A 40 19.54 6.62 1.04
CA ASP A 40 18.90 6.93 -0.24
C ASP A 40 18.86 5.65 -1.10
N TYR A 41 17.86 4.78 -0.82
CA TYR A 41 17.72 3.48 -1.44
C TYR A 41 17.59 3.58 -2.95
N GLU A 42 18.23 2.66 -3.66
CA GLU A 42 18.13 2.52 -5.11
C GLU A 42 17.07 1.49 -5.50
N PHE A 43 16.34 1.79 -6.55
CA PHE A 43 15.32 0.95 -7.17
C PHE A 43 15.56 0.89 -8.68
N GLN A 44 15.06 -0.15 -9.31
CA GLN A 44 14.97 -0.25 -10.76
C GLN A 44 13.52 0.04 -11.17
N GLU A 45 13.35 0.94 -12.12
CA GLU A 45 12.04 1.36 -12.64
C GLU A 45 12.00 1.18 -14.15
N GLY A 46 10.93 0.57 -14.63
CA GLY A 46 10.67 0.43 -16.06
C GLY A 46 9.85 1.59 -16.63
N PRO A 47 9.44 1.50 -17.90
CA PRO A 47 8.63 2.53 -18.54
C PRO A 47 7.34 2.80 -17.75
N ALA A 48 7.00 4.08 -17.57
CA ALA A 48 5.75 4.50 -16.93
C ALA A 48 4.51 4.05 -17.73
N ASN A 49 4.63 3.99 -19.07
CA ASN A 49 3.61 3.39 -19.92
C ASN A 49 3.87 1.88 -20.01
N LEU A 50 3.03 1.10 -19.37
CA LEU A 50 3.16 -0.37 -19.34
C LEU A 50 3.07 -1.03 -20.72
N ASP A 51 2.44 -0.39 -21.69
CA ASP A 51 2.31 -0.89 -23.07
C ASP A 51 3.57 -0.61 -23.92
N ALA A 52 4.51 0.18 -23.43
CA ALA A 52 5.77 0.48 -24.11
C ALA A 52 6.83 -0.65 -23.99
N GLY A 53 6.49 -1.76 -23.33
CA GLY A 53 7.40 -2.89 -23.11
C GLY A 53 8.11 -2.81 -21.76
N ASP A 54 9.24 -3.54 -21.64
CA ASP A 54 9.97 -3.70 -20.38
C ASP A 54 11.26 -2.83 -20.32
N ALA A 55 11.56 -2.07 -21.37
CA ALA A 55 12.77 -1.26 -21.47
C ALA A 55 12.49 0.18 -21.91
N PRO A 56 13.33 1.15 -21.55
CA PRO A 56 14.54 0.97 -20.74
C PRO A 56 14.24 0.76 -19.25
N ILE A 57 15.12 0.06 -18.54
CA ILE A 57 15.13 0.03 -17.08
C ILE A 57 16.09 1.11 -16.59
N THR A 58 15.63 1.97 -15.70
CA THR A 58 16.41 3.06 -15.10
C THR A 58 16.60 2.83 -13.61
N THR A 59 17.72 3.31 -13.06
CA THR A 59 17.92 3.36 -11.62
C THR A 59 17.34 4.69 -11.10
N VAL A 60 16.49 4.60 -10.10
CA VAL A 60 15.91 5.74 -9.38
C VAL A 60 16.19 5.60 -7.89
N ARG A 61 16.30 6.70 -7.19
CA ARG A 61 16.55 6.73 -5.74
C ARG A 61 15.31 7.11 -4.96
N LEU A 62 15.30 6.80 -3.67
CA LEU A 62 14.21 7.22 -2.78
C LEU A 62 14.02 8.74 -2.83
N SER A 63 15.13 9.50 -2.90
CA SER A 63 15.09 10.96 -3.02
C SER A 63 14.41 11.45 -4.29
N ASP A 64 14.48 10.68 -5.41
CA ASP A 64 13.89 11.03 -6.70
C ASP A 64 12.36 10.79 -6.72
N LEU A 65 11.84 10.10 -5.71
CA LEU A 65 10.40 9.85 -5.62
C LEU A 65 9.61 11.08 -5.14
N PHE A 66 10.27 12.05 -4.49
CA PHE A 66 9.63 13.25 -3.96
C PHE A 66 9.43 14.29 -5.06
N THR A 67 8.18 14.55 -5.46
CA THR A 67 7.85 15.52 -6.51
C THR A 67 7.76 16.97 -6.00
N GLY A 68 7.89 17.18 -4.69
CA GLY A 68 7.83 18.52 -4.10
C GLY A 68 8.42 18.59 -2.69
N PRO A 69 8.64 19.82 -2.14
CA PRO A 69 9.39 20.02 -0.91
C PRO A 69 8.68 19.57 0.37
N ASN A 70 7.36 19.51 0.39
CA ASN A 70 6.57 19.16 1.59
C ASN A 70 5.69 17.93 1.33
N ARG A 71 6.12 17.06 0.43
CA ARG A 71 5.38 15.82 0.12
C ARG A 71 5.96 14.66 0.90
N SER A 72 5.11 13.73 1.26
CA SER A 72 5.53 12.42 1.76
C SER A 72 5.52 11.42 0.62
N VAL A 73 6.49 10.50 0.63
CA VAL A 73 6.49 9.31 -0.21
C VAL A 73 5.86 8.17 0.56
N VAL A 74 4.88 7.50 -0.03
CA VAL A 74 4.21 6.32 0.51
C VAL A 74 4.52 5.14 -0.40
N ILE A 75 5.11 4.08 0.14
CA ILE A 75 5.46 2.88 -0.63
C ILE A 75 4.71 1.69 -0.06
N SER A 76 3.92 1.02 -0.91
CA SER A 76 3.30 -0.27 -0.57
C SER A 76 4.21 -1.40 -1.03
N HIS A 77 4.51 -2.34 -0.14
CA HIS A 77 5.41 -3.46 -0.41
C HIS A 77 4.62 -4.67 -0.88
N LEU A 78 4.77 -5.02 -2.14
CA LEU A 78 4.22 -6.25 -2.71
C LEU A 78 5.10 -7.43 -2.32
N MET A 79 4.51 -8.48 -1.77
CA MET A 79 5.16 -9.77 -1.56
C MET A 79 5.28 -10.50 -2.90
N TYR A 80 6.36 -10.25 -3.58
CA TYR A 80 6.73 -10.85 -4.87
C TYR A 80 8.22 -10.68 -5.09
N GLY A 81 8.94 -11.75 -5.41
CA GLY A 81 10.39 -11.69 -5.60
C GLY A 81 11.04 -13.03 -5.80
N ARG A 82 12.37 -13.06 -5.73
CA ARG A 82 13.21 -14.21 -6.12
C ARG A 82 12.86 -15.52 -5.42
N ARG A 83 12.51 -15.47 -4.12
CA ARG A 83 12.14 -16.65 -3.33
C ARG A 83 10.62 -16.81 -3.22
N GLN A 84 9.87 -15.75 -3.35
CA GLN A 84 8.42 -15.76 -3.37
C GLN A 84 7.93 -15.49 -4.79
N THR A 85 7.95 -16.51 -5.62
CA THR A 85 7.52 -16.42 -7.03
C THR A 85 6.01 -16.32 -7.17
N ASN A 86 5.25 -16.83 -6.19
CA ASN A 86 3.81 -16.67 -6.13
C ASN A 86 3.45 -15.28 -5.58
N ARG A 87 2.72 -14.52 -6.38
CA ARG A 87 2.24 -13.19 -6.02
C ARG A 87 1.21 -13.28 -4.92
N CYS A 88 1.36 -12.46 -3.89
CA CYS A 88 0.42 -12.41 -2.77
C CYS A 88 -0.97 -11.90 -3.24
N PRO A 89 -2.05 -12.70 -3.13
CA PRO A 89 -3.39 -12.27 -3.55
C PRO A 89 -3.91 -11.07 -2.75
N MET A 90 -3.65 -11.05 -1.44
CA MET A 90 -4.04 -9.94 -0.57
C MET A 90 -3.34 -8.63 -0.96
N CYS A 91 -2.01 -8.66 -1.13
CA CYS A 91 -1.28 -7.48 -1.59
C CYS A 91 -1.81 -6.99 -2.94
N THR A 92 -2.13 -7.91 -3.86
CA THR A 92 -2.69 -7.59 -5.16
C THR A 92 -4.04 -6.89 -5.03
N MET A 93 -4.93 -7.36 -4.17
CA MET A 93 -6.22 -6.73 -3.90
C MET A 93 -6.06 -5.28 -3.38
N TRP A 94 -5.14 -5.02 -2.46
CA TRP A 94 -4.87 -3.66 -2.01
C TRP A 94 -4.36 -2.78 -3.15
N ILE A 95 -3.42 -3.29 -3.95
CA ILE A 95 -2.83 -2.53 -5.06
C ILE A 95 -3.86 -2.26 -6.16
N ASP A 96 -4.77 -3.18 -6.44
CA ASP A 96 -5.93 -2.94 -7.33
C ASP A 96 -6.74 -1.72 -6.85
N GLY A 97 -6.98 -1.65 -5.53
CA GLY A 97 -7.66 -0.51 -4.90
C GLY A 97 -6.87 0.80 -5.05
N TYR A 98 -5.55 0.77 -4.81
CA TYR A 98 -4.70 1.95 -4.98
C TYR A 98 -4.65 2.43 -6.42
N ASN A 99 -4.60 1.51 -7.40
CA ASN A 99 -4.65 1.86 -8.81
C ASN A 99 -5.93 2.60 -9.18
N GLY A 100 -7.07 2.17 -8.61
CA GLY A 100 -8.36 2.84 -8.82
C GLY A 100 -8.43 4.27 -8.28
N VAL A 101 -7.67 4.59 -7.23
CA VAL A 101 -7.65 5.92 -6.59
C VAL A 101 -6.33 6.68 -6.79
N ALA A 102 -5.42 6.18 -7.62
CA ALA A 102 -4.07 6.71 -7.79
C ALA A 102 -4.03 8.20 -8.12
N GLN A 103 -4.94 8.68 -8.99
CA GLN A 103 -5.01 10.10 -9.36
C GLN A 103 -5.35 11.01 -8.17
N HIS A 104 -6.16 10.53 -7.23
CA HIS A 104 -6.50 11.27 -6.00
C HIS A 104 -5.32 11.24 -5.01
N LEU A 105 -4.65 10.09 -4.87
CA LEU A 105 -3.44 9.98 -4.05
C LEU A 105 -2.35 10.93 -4.53
N ALA A 106 -2.09 10.98 -5.84
CA ALA A 106 -1.06 11.82 -6.45
C ALA A 106 -1.24 13.33 -6.21
N ARG A 107 -2.45 13.78 -5.85
CA ARG A 107 -2.68 15.18 -5.45
C ARG A 107 -2.12 15.51 -4.08
N ASN A 108 -1.89 14.51 -3.23
CA ASN A 108 -1.55 14.72 -1.82
C ASN A 108 -0.19 14.11 -1.44
N VAL A 109 0.14 12.95 -1.99
CA VAL A 109 1.36 12.19 -1.67
C VAL A 109 2.00 11.66 -2.95
N ASP A 110 3.28 11.31 -2.87
CA ASP A 110 3.95 10.53 -3.91
C ASP A 110 3.80 9.05 -3.54
N PHE A 111 3.15 8.27 -4.41
CA PHE A 111 2.77 6.89 -4.11
C PHE A 111 3.45 5.92 -5.08
N ALA A 112 4.05 4.85 -4.56
CA ALA A 112 4.69 3.82 -5.35
C ALA A 112 4.44 2.42 -4.78
N ILE A 113 4.64 1.41 -5.63
CA ILE A 113 4.66 -0.01 -5.26
C ILE A 113 6.10 -0.50 -5.36
N ALA A 114 6.60 -1.16 -4.31
CA ALA A 114 7.91 -1.81 -4.34
C ALA A 114 7.79 -3.33 -4.21
N ALA A 115 8.51 -4.06 -5.07
CA ALA A 115 8.61 -5.52 -5.01
C ALA A 115 10.07 -5.95 -5.14
N ALA A 116 10.42 -7.09 -4.53
CA ALA A 116 11.74 -7.70 -4.71
C ALA A 116 11.88 -8.47 -6.04
N ALA A 117 10.82 -8.56 -6.83
CA ALA A 117 10.81 -9.17 -8.15
C ALA A 117 11.66 -8.35 -9.14
N ASP A 118 12.20 -9.03 -10.15
CA ASP A 118 12.88 -8.35 -11.25
C ASP A 118 11.91 -7.41 -11.99
N PRO A 119 12.40 -6.31 -12.59
CA PRO A 119 11.54 -5.32 -13.24
C PRO A 119 10.57 -5.91 -14.25
N SER A 120 11.03 -6.80 -15.14
CA SER A 120 10.19 -7.43 -16.17
C SER A 120 9.04 -8.24 -15.56
N MET A 121 9.32 -8.98 -14.48
CA MET A 121 8.30 -9.76 -13.77
C MET A 121 7.25 -8.86 -13.12
N LEU A 122 7.67 -7.75 -12.51
CA LEU A 122 6.78 -6.78 -11.88
C LEU A 122 5.90 -6.09 -12.92
N LEU A 123 6.50 -5.63 -14.03
CA LEU A 123 5.78 -4.98 -15.13
C LEU A 123 4.77 -5.93 -15.80
N GLN A 124 5.15 -7.20 -16.01
CA GLN A 124 4.22 -8.20 -16.54
C GLN A 124 3.01 -8.41 -15.61
N HIS A 125 3.25 -8.51 -14.28
CA HIS A 125 2.16 -8.62 -13.33
C HIS A 125 1.26 -7.38 -13.35
N ALA A 126 1.85 -6.20 -13.40
CA ALA A 126 1.12 -4.94 -13.47
C ALA A 126 0.25 -4.85 -14.75
N ARG A 127 0.76 -5.28 -15.90
CA ARG A 127 -0.03 -5.36 -17.15
C ARG A 127 -1.23 -6.29 -17.00
N ASN A 128 -1.02 -7.48 -16.43
CA ASN A 128 -2.08 -8.46 -16.21
C ASN A 128 -3.17 -7.96 -15.26
N ARG A 129 -2.83 -7.03 -14.34
CA ARG A 129 -3.77 -6.41 -13.39
C ARG A 129 -4.30 -5.05 -13.87
N GLY A 130 -3.75 -4.49 -14.94
CA GLY A 130 -4.14 -3.15 -15.40
C GLY A 130 -3.68 -2.02 -14.49
N TRP A 131 -2.55 -2.15 -13.80
CA TRP A 131 -2.00 -1.13 -12.87
C TRP A 131 -1.34 0.04 -13.61
N ARG A 132 -2.08 0.73 -14.45
CA ARG A 132 -1.57 1.78 -15.35
C ARG A 132 -1.31 3.13 -14.67
N ASN A 133 -1.79 3.31 -13.45
CA ASN A 133 -1.75 4.59 -12.75
C ASN A 133 -0.75 4.59 -11.58
N LEU A 134 0.03 3.52 -11.42
CA LEU A 134 0.95 3.34 -10.29
C LEU A 134 2.40 3.39 -10.74
N ARG A 135 3.25 3.97 -9.91
CA ARG A 135 4.70 3.89 -10.04
C ARG A 135 5.17 2.55 -9.49
N LEU A 136 5.95 1.81 -10.27
CA LEU A 136 6.35 0.42 -9.98
C LEU A 136 7.87 0.33 -9.84
N LEU A 137 8.34 -0.10 -8.68
CA LEU A 137 9.75 -0.11 -8.30
C LEU A 137 10.19 -1.54 -8.00
N SER A 138 11.24 -2.02 -8.65
CA SER A 138 11.94 -3.22 -8.26
C SER A 138 13.04 -2.87 -7.26
N CYS A 139 13.04 -3.52 -6.10
CA CYS A 139 14.02 -3.32 -5.03
C CYS A 139 14.86 -4.59 -4.74
N GLY A 140 14.84 -5.58 -5.64
CA GLY A 140 15.51 -6.87 -5.43
C GLY A 140 17.04 -6.79 -5.30
N SER A 141 17.67 -5.71 -5.77
CA SER A 141 19.10 -5.44 -5.63
C SER A 141 19.46 -4.61 -4.40
N SER A 142 18.47 -4.11 -3.64
CA SER A 142 18.67 -3.20 -2.52
C SER A 142 18.29 -3.85 -1.19
N LYS A 143 18.78 -3.30 -0.08
CA LYS A 143 18.40 -3.71 1.27
C LYS A 143 17.06 -3.10 1.75
N PHE A 144 16.36 -2.37 0.90
CA PHE A 144 15.15 -1.61 1.23
C PHE A 144 14.14 -2.42 2.04
N LYS A 145 13.74 -3.59 1.55
CA LYS A 145 12.74 -4.42 2.25
C LYS A 145 13.28 -5.00 3.55
N TYR A 146 14.55 -5.40 3.59
CA TYR A 146 15.20 -5.95 4.77
C TYR A 146 15.30 -4.90 5.89
N ASP A 147 15.79 -3.70 5.58
CA ASP A 147 15.97 -2.62 6.56
C ASP A 147 14.61 -2.15 7.13
N LEU A 148 13.55 -2.24 6.34
CA LEU A 148 12.19 -1.91 6.76
C LEU A 148 11.41 -3.11 7.34
N ARG A 149 12.08 -4.23 7.57
CA ARG A 149 11.50 -5.47 8.13
C ARG A 149 10.31 -6.02 7.34
N SER A 150 10.26 -5.74 6.05
CA SER A 150 9.31 -6.34 5.11
C SER A 150 9.90 -7.52 4.33
N GLU A 151 11.14 -7.89 4.64
CA GLU A 151 11.82 -9.11 4.22
C GLU A 151 12.79 -9.52 5.31
N ASP A 152 12.88 -10.82 5.63
CA ASP A 152 13.85 -11.35 6.59
C ASP A 152 15.15 -11.83 5.91
N ALA A 153 16.10 -12.34 6.73
CA ALA A 153 17.39 -12.83 6.23
C ALA A 153 17.25 -14.05 5.28
N GLU A 154 16.17 -14.82 5.41
CA GLU A 154 15.85 -15.95 4.56
C GLU A 154 15.09 -15.54 3.29
N GLY A 155 14.73 -14.25 3.15
CA GLY A 155 14.00 -13.70 2.01
C GLY A 155 12.50 -13.98 2.05
N ARG A 156 11.95 -14.33 3.24
CA ARG A 156 10.50 -14.36 3.45
C ARG A 156 10.00 -12.93 3.56
N GLN A 157 8.87 -12.64 2.93
CA GLN A 157 8.37 -11.27 2.82
C GLN A 157 7.10 -11.06 3.64
N ASP A 158 6.96 -9.83 4.17
CA ASP A 158 5.75 -9.32 4.80
C ASP A 158 5.16 -8.17 3.98
N PRO A 159 3.83 -8.11 3.83
CA PRO A 159 3.18 -6.96 3.22
C PRO A 159 3.27 -5.78 4.19
N THR A 160 3.74 -4.67 3.70
CA THR A 160 4.00 -3.48 4.51
C THR A 160 3.57 -2.25 3.71
N ILE A 161 3.21 -1.19 4.38
CA ILE A 161 3.19 0.14 3.81
C ILE A 161 4.11 1.03 4.62
N SER A 162 5.00 1.77 3.94
CA SER A 162 6.00 2.64 4.58
C SER A 162 5.83 4.08 4.11
N VAL A 163 6.05 5.02 5.02
CA VAL A 163 5.96 6.46 4.77
C VAL A 163 7.31 7.10 5.01
N PHE A 164 7.74 7.89 4.03
CA PHE A 164 9.00 8.62 4.07
C PHE A 164 8.75 10.11 3.98
N THR A 165 9.60 10.87 4.65
CA THR A 165 9.65 12.33 4.58
C THR A 165 11.06 12.76 4.22
N ARG A 166 11.20 14.01 3.73
CA ARG A 166 12.46 14.63 3.44
C ARG A 166 12.54 15.97 4.16
N ASP A 167 13.56 16.12 5.00
CA ASP A 167 13.82 17.37 5.70
C ASP A 167 14.27 18.46 4.71
N ARG A 168 14.33 19.70 5.16
CA ARG A 168 14.75 20.86 4.33
C ARG A 168 16.20 20.77 3.86
N ASP A 169 17.05 20.07 4.61
CA ASP A 169 18.46 19.81 4.27
C ASP A 169 18.66 18.60 3.36
N GLY A 170 17.57 17.96 2.94
CA GLY A 170 17.57 16.77 2.08
C GLY A 170 17.63 15.43 2.82
N THR A 171 17.73 15.44 4.15
CA THR A 171 17.78 14.20 4.96
C THR A 171 16.50 13.38 4.78
N LEU A 172 16.64 12.11 4.42
CA LEU A 172 15.52 11.18 4.24
C LEU A 172 15.19 10.48 5.56
N ARG A 173 13.91 10.42 5.90
CA ARG A 173 13.44 9.77 7.12
C ARG A 173 12.33 8.76 6.85
N HIS A 174 12.38 7.64 7.54
CA HIS A 174 11.28 6.70 7.65
C HIS A 174 10.37 7.12 8.79
N SER A 175 9.21 7.68 8.45
CA SER A 175 8.30 8.28 9.44
C SER A 175 7.30 7.29 10.02
N TYR A 176 6.90 6.26 9.26
CA TYR A 176 5.88 5.30 9.70
C TYR A 176 5.90 4.03 8.84
N SER A 177 5.61 2.90 9.45
CA SER A 177 5.20 1.68 8.74
C SER A 177 3.99 1.04 9.40
N ALA A 178 3.17 0.37 8.60
CA ALA A 178 2.12 -0.51 9.06
C ALA A 178 2.26 -1.88 8.39
N HIS A 179 2.01 -2.92 9.17
CA HIS A 179 1.96 -4.31 8.76
C HIS A 179 0.56 -4.87 8.98
N PRO A 180 0.16 -5.98 8.32
CA PRO A 180 -1.15 -6.61 8.60
C PRO A 180 -1.24 -7.11 10.03
N TRP A 181 -0.13 -7.57 10.58
CA TRP A 181 0.00 -8.15 11.91
C TRP A 181 0.54 -7.14 12.90
N MET A 182 -0.30 -6.20 13.34
CA MET A 182 0.10 -5.20 14.34
C MET A 182 -0.06 -5.68 15.78
N ALA A 183 -0.78 -6.80 16.01
CA ALA A 183 -0.95 -7.46 17.30
C ALA A 183 -1.21 -8.96 17.09
N ASN A 184 -0.83 -9.78 18.07
CA ASN A 184 -0.87 -11.24 17.95
C ASN A 184 -2.27 -11.82 17.69
N ASP A 185 -3.32 -11.14 18.13
CA ASP A 185 -4.72 -11.53 18.05
C ASP A 185 -5.52 -10.81 16.96
N VAL A 186 -4.86 -9.90 16.21
CA VAL A 186 -5.51 -9.03 15.22
C VAL A 186 -4.90 -9.27 13.85
N LYS A 187 -5.34 -10.36 13.21
CA LYS A 187 -4.92 -10.69 11.83
C LYS A 187 -5.34 -9.58 10.85
N GLU A 188 -4.38 -9.15 10.03
CA GLU A 188 -4.61 -8.26 8.88
C GLU A 188 -5.22 -6.89 9.21
N ARG A 189 -5.45 -6.59 10.49
CA ARG A 189 -6.07 -5.34 10.93
C ARG A 189 -5.13 -4.12 10.87
N GLY A 190 -3.83 -4.34 10.71
CA GLY A 190 -2.84 -3.25 10.70
C GLY A 190 -2.94 -2.34 9.49
N ILE A 191 -3.27 -2.89 8.32
CA ILE A 191 -3.37 -2.18 7.03
C ILE A 191 -4.72 -2.35 6.34
N ASP A 192 -5.69 -3.03 6.93
CA ASP A 192 -6.99 -3.29 6.33
C ASP A 192 -7.82 -2.02 6.08
N LEU A 193 -7.58 -0.96 6.84
CA LEU A 193 -8.19 0.35 6.59
C LEU A 193 -7.83 0.95 5.22
N LEU A 194 -6.80 0.41 4.57
CA LEU A 194 -6.31 0.86 3.27
C LEU A 194 -7.01 0.16 2.10
N THR A 195 -7.93 -0.77 2.36
CA THR A 195 -8.77 -1.39 1.33
C THR A 195 -10.25 -1.14 1.57
N ALA A 196 -10.98 -0.82 0.50
CA ALA A 196 -12.42 -0.68 0.56
C ALA A 196 -13.13 -2.01 0.86
N VAL A 197 -12.56 -3.14 0.44
CA VAL A 197 -13.20 -4.47 0.57
C VAL A 197 -13.54 -4.77 2.02
N TYR A 198 -12.57 -4.74 2.91
CA TYR A 198 -12.81 -5.05 4.33
C TYR A 198 -13.74 -4.03 4.99
N ASN A 199 -13.60 -2.76 4.64
CA ASN A 199 -14.49 -1.71 5.19
C ASN A 199 -15.93 -1.92 4.76
N VAL A 200 -16.19 -2.40 3.54
CA VAL A 200 -17.52 -2.72 3.04
C VAL A 200 -18.07 -4.00 3.68
N LEU A 201 -17.27 -5.06 3.80
CA LEU A 201 -17.67 -6.29 4.45
C LEU A 201 -18.05 -6.06 5.92
N ASP A 202 -17.31 -5.22 6.64
CA ASP A 202 -17.61 -4.86 8.03
C ASP A 202 -18.92 -4.09 8.21
N LEU A 203 -19.56 -3.60 7.14
CA LEU A 203 -20.91 -3.01 7.19
C LEU A 203 -22.02 -4.05 7.10
N THR A 204 -21.69 -5.28 6.72
CA THR A 204 -22.69 -6.34 6.54
C THR A 204 -22.89 -7.14 7.83
N PRO A 205 -24.09 -7.72 8.05
CA PRO A 205 -24.31 -8.59 9.22
C PRO A 205 -23.40 -9.81 9.28
N GLN A 206 -22.92 -10.30 8.13
CA GLN A 206 -22.03 -11.47 8.01
C GLN A 206 -20.57 -11.11 8.29
N GLY A 207 -20.19 -9.81 8.16
CA GLY A 207 -18.82 -9.37 8.29
C GLY A 207 -17.91 -9.99 7.23
N ARG A 208 -16.66 -10.22 7.60
CA ARG A 208 -15.62 -10.74 6.68
C ARG A 208 -15.68 -12.26 6.49
N SER A 209 -16.29 -12.97 7.43
CA SER A 209 -16.25 -14.44 7.49
C SER A 209 -14.82 -14.99 7.25
N ASP A 210 -14.70 -16.16 6.61
CA ASP A 210 -13.42 -16.77 6.22
C ASP A 210 -12.96 -16.39 4.81
N TRP A 211 -13.52 -15.31 4.24
CA TRP A 211 -13.17 -14.89 2.89
C TRP A 211 -11.71 -14.40 2.81
N TYR A 212 -11.02 -14.85 1.76
CA TYR A 212 -9.66 -14.45 1.44
C TYR A 212 -9.54 -14.10 -0.05
N ALA A 213 -8.76 -13.06 -0.36
CA ALA A 213 -8.57 -12.62 -1.73
C ALA A 213 -7.89 -13.68 -2.60
N LYS A 214 -8.30 -13.75 -3.87
CA LYS A 214 -7.67 -14.59 -4.90
C LYS A 214 -7.14 -13.71 -6.03
N LEU A 215 -6.17 -14.22 -6.79
CA LEU A 215 -5.67 -13.55 -8.00
C LEU A 215 -6.68 -13.58 -9.15
N ALA A 216 -7.53 -14.60 -9.18
CA ALA A 216 -8.66 -14.73 -10.10
C ALA A 216 -9.83 -15.37 -9.36
N TYR A 217 -11.05 -15.09 -9.80
CA TYR A 217 -12.29 -15.71 -9.32
C TYR A 217 -12.90 -16.45 -10.49
N ASP A 218 -13.37 -17.67 -10.21
CA ASP A 218 -14.14 -18.47 -11.18
C ASP A 218 -15.48 -17.76 -11.42
N GLU A 219 -15.92 -17.69 -12.67
CA GLU A 219 -17.23 -17.18 -13.06
C GLU A 219 -18.37 -18.13 -12.64
#